data_4348d302fa73f2e73b1154e6d5c21aad
#
_entry.id   4348d302fa73f2e73b1154e6d5c21aad
#
_cell.length_a   1.000
_cell.length_b   1.000
_cell.length_c   1.000
_cell.angle_alpha   90.00
_cell.angle_beta   90.00
_cell.angle_gamma   90.00
#
_symmetry.space_group_name_H-M   'P 1'
#
loop_
_entity.id
_entity.type
_entity.pdbx_description
1 polymer ?
#
loop_
_entity_poly.entity_id
_entity_poly.type
_entity_poly.pdbx_seq_one_letter_code
_entity_poly.pdbx_strand_id
1 'polypeptide(L)'
;VVLVVNPSGATGFGQKFSARHVDTAGEGVAEDIIASTQAFCDEHGFVNRKKIGCIGASYGGFMTQYLQTKTDLFAAAISHAGISDHTSYWGEGYWGYSYSQVSMANEYPWTNKHLFVDQSPLYRADKIHTPLLFLHGTADNNVPVGESIQLYTALKVLGRPTAMVLVDGQDHHIIDYEKRIKWQNTIFAWFSKWLQDDDSWWNEMYGNEKM
;
A
#
# COMPACT_ATOMS: atom_id res chain seq x y z
N VAL A 1 -9.52 1.80 17.13
CA VAL A 1 -8.57 0.73 17.45
C VAL A 1 -7.57 0.57 16.32
N VAL A 2 -6.31 0.27 16.61
CA VAL A 2 -5.26 -0.02 15.62
C VAL A 2 -4.80 -1.46 15.84
N LEU A 3 -4.82 -2.25 14.76
CA LEU A 3 -4.24 -3.58 14.71
C LEU A 3 -2.92 -3.50 13.94
N VAL A 4 -1.83 -3.94 14.56
CA VAL A 4 -0.52 -4.08 13.91
C VAL A 4 -0.23 -5.56 13.75
N VAL A 5 -0.09 -6.01 12.51
CA VAL A 5 0.21 -7.41 12.18
C VAL A 5 1.69 -7.55 11.87
N ASN A 6 2.35 -8.55 12.45
CA ASN A 6 3.68 -8.98 12.06
C ASN A 6 3.55 -10.23 11.18
N PRO A 7 3.50 -10.07 9.85
CA PRO A 7 3.29 -11.19 8.94
C PRO A 7 4.56 -12.00 8.72
N SER A 8 4.45 -13.10 8.02
CA SER A 8 5.58 -13.91 7.54
C SER A 8 6.64 -13.02 6.88
N GLY A 9 7.90 -13.21 7.26
CA GLY A 9 9.00 -12.35 6.86
C GLY A 9 9.44 -11.32 7.92
N ALA A 10 8.59 -11.03 8.91
CA ALA A 10 8.97 -10.14 10.00
C ALA A 10 10.13 -10.70 10.82
N THR A 11 10.99 -9.80 11.30
CA THR A 11 12.11 -10.14 12.19
C THR A 11 11.64 -10.32 13.64
N GLY A 12 12.44 -11.02 14.47
CA GLY A 12 12.12 -11.25 15.89
C GLY A 12 11.36 -12.54 16.18
N PHE A 13 10.88 -13.26 15.17
CA PHE A 13 10.12 -14.52 15.32
C PHE A 13 10.89 -15.75 14.86
N GLY A 14 12.19 -15.63 14.71
CA GLY A 14 13.11 -16.70 14.30
C GLY A 14 13.29 -16.79 12.79
N GLN A 15 14.43 -17.40 12.39
CA GLN A 15 14.89 -17.45 11.00
C GLN A 15 13.88 -18.15 10.06
N LYS A 16 13.20 -19.20 10.52
CA LYS A 16 12.20 -19.90 9.70
C LYS A 16 10.99 -19.02 9.38
N PHE A 17 10.61 -18.12 10.28
CA PHE A 17 9.51 -17.20 10.05
C PHE A 17 9.92 -16.10 9.07
N SER A 18 11.11 -15.53 9.24
CA SER A 18 11.65 -14.52 8.31
C SER A 18 11.85 -15.09 6.90
N ALA A 19 12.32 -16.34 6.77
CA ALA A 19 12.55 -16.98 5.48
C ALA A 19 11.28 -17.25 4.65
N ARG A 20 10.09 -17.20 5.26
CA ARG A 20 8.81 -17.38 4.53
C ARG A 20 8.53 -16.26 3.52
N HIS A 21 9.21 -15.13 3.65
CA HIS A 21 9.08 -14.03 2.69
C HIS A 21 9.86 -14.25 1.39
N VAL A 22 10.86 -15.11 1.42
CA VAL A 22 11.71 -15.37 0.25
C VAL A 22 10.89 -16.10 -0.83
N ASP A 23 11.00 -15.65 -2.09
CA ASP A 23 10.32 -16.21 -3.26
C ASP A 23 8.78 -16.13 -3.22
N THR A 24 8.22 -15.22 -2.44
CA THR A 24 6.77 -15.09 -2.32
C THR A 24 6.23 -13.69 -2.66
N ALA A 25 7.10 -12.70 -2.86
CA ALA A 25 6.74 -11.29 -3.03
C ALA A 25 5.69 -10.80 -2.02
N GLY A 26 4.41 -11.03 -2.24
CA GLY A 26 3.32 -10.56 -1.39
C GLY A 26 2.32 -11.61 -0.92
N GLU A 27 2.27 -12.80 -1.53
CA GLU A 27 1.16 -13.75 -1.29
C GLU A 27 1.03 -14.18 0.16
N GLY A 28 2.06 -14.77 0.74
CA GLY A 28 2.01 -15.27 2.12
C GLY A 28 1.77 -14.16 3.15
N VAL A 29 2.34 -12.98 2.90
CA VAL A 29 2.14 -11.80 3.76
C VAL A 29 0.69 -11.33 3.70
N ALA A 30 0.08 -11.29 2.51
CA ALA A 30 -1.32 -10.89 2.35
C ALA A 30 -2.27 -11.88 3.05
N GLU A 31 -2.01 -13.18 2.92
CA GLU A 31 -2.80 -14.23 3.61
C GLU A 31 -2.74 -14.07 5.13
N ASP A 32 -1.56 -13.83 5.70
CA ASP A 32 -1.37 -13.62 7.14
C ASP A 32 -2.14 -12.37 7.63
N ILE A 33 -2.09 -11.27 6.88
CA ILE A 33 -2.78 -10.03 7.24
C ILE A 33 -4.30 -10.22 7.17
N ILE A 34 -4.82 -10.84 6.12
CA ILE A 34 -6.25 -11.12 5.96
C ILE A 34 -6.73 -12.01 7.10
N ALA A 35 -6.05 -13.14 7.34
CA ALA A 35 -6.42 -14.10 8.39
C ALA A 35 -6.38 -13.46 9.78
N SER A 36 -5.31 -12.71 10.10
CA SER A 36 -5.18 -12.02 11.38
C SER A 36 -6.26 -10.96 11.59
N THR A 37 -6.60 -10.22 10.54
CA THR A 37 -7.67 -9.20 10.61
C THR A 37 -9.03 -9.85 10.83
N GLN A 38 -9.32 -10.94 10.13
CA GLN A 38 -10.57 -11.70 10.31
C GLN A 38 -10.67 -12.30 11.71
N ALA A 39 -9.62 -12.94 12.20
CA ALA A 39 -9.57 -13.51 13.54
C ALA A 39 -9.78 -12.43 14.62
N PHE A 40 -9.13 -11.27 14.48
CA PHE A 40 -9.35 -10.14 15.39
C PHE A 40 -10.80 -9.68 15.39
N CYS A 41 -11.43 -9.60 14.21
CA CYS A 41 -12.85 -9.25 14.10
C CYS A 41 -13.78 -10.31 14.69
N ASP A 42 -13.42 -11.60 14.64
CA ASP A 42 -14.20 -12.69 15.22
C ASP A 42 -14.15 -12.67 16.77
N GLU A 43 -12.99 -12.35 17.31
CA GLU A 43 -12.75 -12.31 18.76
C GLU A 43 -13.31 -11.04 19.42
N HIS A 44 -13.52 -9.95 18.65
CA HIS A 44 -13.86 -8.64 19.19
C HIS A 44 -15.14 -8.05 18.59
N GLY A 45 -16.26 -8.30 19.26
CA GLY A 45 -17.60 -7.85 18.83
C GLY A 45 -17.83 -6.33 18.73
N PHE A 46 -16.88 -5.51 19.22
CA PHE A 46 -16.93 -4.06 19.08
C PHE A 46 -16.43 -3.58 17.69
N VAL A 47 -15.80 -4.45 16.89
CA VAL A 47 -15.27 -4.09 15.58
C VAL A 47 -16.40 -4.00 14.56
N ASN A 48 -16.52 -2.85 13.91
CA ASN A 48 -17.39 -2.73 12.74
C ASN A 48 -16.65 -3.27 11.48
N ARG A 49 -16.99 -4.48 11.08
CA ARG A 49 -16.37 -5.17 9.93
C ARG A 49 -16.53 -4.43 8.59
N LYS A 50 -17.50 -3.50 8.49
CA LYS A 50 -17.73 -2.68 7.29
C LYS A 50 -16.90 -1.40 7.28
N LYS A 51 -16.13 -1.12 8.35
CA LYS A 51 -15.40 0.13 8.55
C LYS A 51 -13.96 -0.13 8.98
N ILE A 52 -13.30 -1.04 8.27
CA ILE A 52 -11.88 -1.38 8.49
C ILE A 52 -11.03 -0.65 7.46
N GLY A 53 -10.06 0.13 7.93
CA GLY A 53 -9.06 0.78 7.06
C GLY A 53 -7.76 0.01 7.03
N CYS A 54 -7.01 0.13 5.92
CA CYS A 54 -5.68 -0.42 5.77
C CYS A 54 -4.70 0.69 5.38
N ILE A 55 -3.53 0.72 6.00
CA ILE A 55 -2.48 1.70 5.68
C ILE A 55 -1.10 1.05 5.80
N GLY A 56 -0.21 1.40 4.88
CA GLY A 56 1.17 0.98 4.93
C GLY A 56 2.08 1.89 4.10
N ALA A 57 3.38 1.81 4.37
CA ALA A 57 4.40 2.58 3.69
C ALA A 57 5.47 1.68 3.06
N SER A 58 6.04 2.09 1.93
CA SER A 58 7.10 1.37 1.23
C SER A 58 6.64 -0.05 0.83
N TYR A 59 7.28 -1.10 1.31
CA TYR A 59 6.77 -2.48 1.19
C TYR A 59 5.34 -2.60 1.76
N GLY A 60 5.05 -1.92 2.88
CA GLY A 60 3.69 -1.84 3.43
C GLY A 60 2.71 -1.11 2.51
N GLY A 61 3.18 -0.13 1.73
CA GLY A 61 2.41 0.53 0.68
C GLY A 61 2.10 -0.41 -0.48
N PHE A 62 3.08 -1.19 -0.96
CA PHE A 62 2.85 -2.30 -1.88
C PHE A 62 1.81 -3.28 -1.33
N MET A 63 2.00 -3.73 -0.10
CA MET A 63 1.09 -4.68 0.54
C MET A 63 -0.33 -4.12 0.67
N THR A 64 -0.47 -2.84 1.00
CA THR A 64 -1.77 -2.15 1.02
C THR A 64 -2.46 -2.22 -0.33
N GLN A 65 -1.75 -1.95 -1.43
CA GLN A 65 -2.28 -2.06 -2.79
C GLN A 65 -2.62 -3.51 -3.14
N TYR A 66 -1.71 -4.44 -2.84
CA TYR A 66 -1.85 -5.86 -3.17
C TYR A 66 -3.03 -6.51 -2.45
N LEU A 67 -3.26 -6.19 -1.18
CA LEU A 67 -4.42 -6.64 -0.41
C LEU A 67 -5.74 -6.30 -1.12
N GLN A 68 -5.86 -5.11 -1.73
CA GLN A 68 -7.08 -4.73 -2.43
C GLN A 68 -7.32 -5.54 -3.71
N THR A 69 -6.30 -6.24 -4.23
CA THR A 69 -6.47 -7.19 -5.35
C THR A 69 -6.92 -8.57 -4.89
N LYS A 70 -6.88 -8.85 -3.59
CA LYS A 70 -7.14 -10.18 -3.00
C LYS A 70 -8.43 -10.24 -2.16
N THR A 71 -8.90 -9.11 -1.62
CA THR A 71 -10.02 -9.10 -0.70
C THR A 71 -10.75 -7.74 -0.69
N ASP A 72 -12.06 -7.79 -0.43
CA ASP A 72 -12.90 -6.61 -0.18
C ASP A 72 -13.09 -6.34 1.33
N LEU A 73 -12.20 -6.85 2.18
CA LEU A 73 -12.26 -6.72 3.63
C LEU A 73 -12.16 -5.26 4.11
N PHE A 74 -11.43 -4.43 3.35
CA PHE A 74 -11.13 -3.06 3.73
C PHE A 74 -12.08 -2.06 3.06
N ALA A 75 -12.65 -1.15 3.85
CA ALA A 75 -13.53 -0.08 3.37
C ALA A 75 -12.76 1.15 2.85
N ALA A 76 -11.49 1.29 3.22
CA ALA A 76 -10.59 2.32 2.73
C ALA A 76 -9.13 1.86 2.85
N ALA A 77 -8.29 2.30 1.92
CA ALA A 77 -6.87 1.98 1.94
C ALA A 77 -6.00 3.22 1.67
N ILE A 78 -4.81 3.24 2.26
CA ILE A 78 -3.82 4.31 2.06
C ILE A 78 -2.46 3.68 1.80
N SER A 79 -1.90 3.92 0.61
CA SER A 79 -0.57 3.50 0.22
C SER A 79 0.39 4.69 0.23
N HIS A 80 1.36 4.69 1.13
CA HIS A 80 2.44 5.66 1.12
C HIS A 80 3.69 5.08 0.47
N ALA A 81 4.18 5.72 -0.59
CA ALA A 81 5.40 5.33 -1.31
C ALA A 81 5.46 3.82 -1.61
N GLY A 82 4.32 3.25 -2.05
CA GLY A 82 4.19 1.82 -2.33
C GLY A 82 4.58 1.47 -3.75
N ILE A 83 5.13 0.27 -3.92
CA ILE A 83 5.47 -0.33 -5.21
C ILE A 83 4.19 -0.86 -5.84
N SER A 84 3.91 -0.52 -7.09
CA SER A 84 2.76 -1.04 -7.84
C SER A 84 3.14 -2.04 -8.92
N ASP A 85 4.40 -2.00 -9.37
CA ASP A 85 4.94 -2.89 -10.39
C ASP A 85 6.38 -3.29 -10.05
N HIS A 86 6.58 -4.55 -9.72
CA HIS A 86 7.90 -5.08 -9.42
C HIS A 86 8.85 -5.05 -10.63
N THR A 87 8.32 -4.97 -11.87
CA THR A 87 9.17 -4.90 -13.07
C THR A 87 9.79 -3.52 -13.24
N SER A 88 9.04 -2.44 -13.07
CA SER A 88 9.58 -1.08 -13.10
C SER A 88 10.46 -0.80 -11.89
N TYR A 89 10.00 -1.20 -10.70
CA TYR A 89 10.77 -1.04 -9.47
C TYR A 89 12.13 -1.77 -9.52
N TRP A 90 12.20 -2.93 -10.16
CA TRP A 90 13.45 -3.67 -10.32
C TRP A 90 14.57 -2.82 -10.97
N GLY A 91 14.23 -2.03 -11.98
CA GLY A 91 15.19 -1.21 -12.73
C GLY A 91 15.39 0.20 -12.18
N GLU A 92 14.39 0.79 -11.55
CA GLU A 92 14.39 2.19 -11.12
C GLU A 92 14.51 2.38 -9.60
N GLY A 93 14.04 1.40 -8.82
CA GLY A 93 14.05 1.49 -7.36
C GLY A 93 15.44 1.31 -6.76
N TYR A 94 15.72 2.03 -5.68
CA TYR A 94 17.01 1.95 -4.99
C TYR A 94 17.40 0.52 -4.60
N TRP A 95 16.44 -0.28 -4.14
CA TRP A 95 16.66 -1.67 -3.73
C TRP A 95 16.29 -2.70 -4.82
N GLY A 96 15.79 -2.26 -5.97
CA GLY A 96 15.17 -3.15 -6.97
C GLY A 96 16.01 -4.35 -7.34
N TYR A 97 17.23 -4.14 -7.79
CA TYR A 97 18.16 -5.22 -8.15
C TYR A 97 18.54 -6.09 -6.94
N SER A 98 18.93 -5.47 -5.83
CA SER A 98 19.33 -6.21 -4.61
C SER A 98 18.16 -6.94 -3.95
N TYR A 99 16.94 -6.41 -4.10
CA TYR A 99 15.73 -7.08 -3.65
C TYR A 99 15.49 -8.40 -4.40
N SER A 100 15.77 -8.43 -5.72
CA SER A 100 15.74 -9.67 -6.51
C SER A 100 16.72 -10.71 -5.99
N GLN A 101 17.92 -10.31 -5.62
CA GLN A 101 18.93 -11.24 -5.13
C GLN A 101 18.57 -11.88 -3.79
N VAL A 102 17.87 -11.16 -2.91
CA VAL A 102 17.56 -11.61 -1.54
C VAL A 102 16.13 -12.12 -1.45
N SER A 103 15.15 -11.24 -1.61
CA SER A 103 13.74 -11.55 -1.36
C SER A 103 13.08 -12.33 -2.49
N MET A 104 13.56 -12.15 -3.73
CA MET A 104 13.06 -12.87 -4.91
C MET A 104 13.93 -14.08 -5.27
N ALA A 105 14.75 -14.61 -4.35
CA ALA A 105 15.55 -15.83 -4.51
C ALA A 105 16.42 -15.86 -5.77
N ASN A 106 17.05 -14.75 -6.18
CA ASN A 106 17.77 -14.54 -7.44
C ASN A 106 16.90 -14.66 -8.69
N GLU A 107 15.61 -14.49 -8.58
CA GLU A 107 14.72 -14.36 -9.73
C GLU A 107 14.70 -12.93 -10.28
N TYR A 108 14.39 -12.82 -11.56
CA TYR A 108 14.39 -11.57 -12.30
C TYR A 108 13.14 -11.43 -13.16
N PRO A 109 12.79 -10.24 -13.68
CA PRO A 109 11.58 -10.04 -14.49
C PRO A 109 11.43 -11.00 -15.66
N TRP A 110 12.54 -11.45 -16.24
CA TRP A 110 12.56 -12.39 -17.38
C TRP A 110 12.63 -13.88 -16.99
N THR A 111 12.90 -14.20 -15.70
CA THR A 111 12.94 -15.59 -15.23
C THR A 111 11.66 -16.02 -14.52
N ASN A 112 11.00 -15.10 -13.79
CA ASN A 112 9.84 -15.43 -12.99
C ASN A 112 8.72 -14.37 -13.12
N LYS A 113 7.88 -14.54 -14.14
CA LYS A 113 6.73 -13.66 -14.37
C LYS A 113 5.76 -13.66 -13.19
N HIS A 114 5.61 -14.79 -12.49
CA HIS A 114 4.69 -14.88 -11.36
C HIS A 114 5.04 -13.88 -10.24
N LEU A 115 6.32 -13.77 -9.89
CA LEU A 115 6.77 -12.80 -8.88
C LEU A 115 6.66 -11.36 -9.36
N PHE A 116 7.09 -11.08 -10.59
CA PHE A 116 7.27 -9.71 -11.07
C PHE A 116 6.02 -9.11 -11.70
N VAL A 117 5.16 -9.90 -12.30
CA VAL A 117 3.95 -9.41 -12.99
C VAL A 117 2.70 -9.82 -12.22
N ASP A 118 2.50 -11.12 -11.94
CA ASP A 118 1.24 -11.59 -11.39
C ASP A 118 1.02 -11.12 -9.93
N GLN A 119 2.09 -10.81 -9.19
CA GLN A 119 2.03 -10.24 -7.85
C GLN A 119 2.17 -8.70 -7.84
N SER A 120 2.28 -8.05 -8.99
CA SER A 120 2.25 -6.58 -9.07
C SER A 120 0.81 -6.06 -9.09
N PRO A 121 0.44 -5.15 -8.16
CA PRO A 121 -0.91 -4.59 -8.09
C PRO A 121 -1.39 -3.95 -9.38
N LEU A 122 -0.48 -3.33 -10.15
CA LEU A 122 -0.81 -2.66 -11.42
C LEU A 122 -1.51 -3.60 -12.40
N TYR A 123 -1.02 -4.82 -12.56
CA TYR A 123 -1.60 -5.78 -13.52
C TYR A 123 -2.89 -6.44 -13.02
N ARG A 124 -3.33 -6.07 -11.82
CA ARG A 124 -4.58 -6.51 -11.20
C ARG A 124 -5.45 -5.33 -10.75
N ALA A 125 -5.22 -4.14 -11.32
CA ALA A 125 -5.94 -2.92 -10.97
C ALA A 125 -7.46 -3.06 -11.13
N ASP A 126 -7.92 -3.89 -12.08
CA ASP A 126 -9.34 -4.21 -12.32
C ASP A 126 -10.03 -4.88 -11.11
N LYS A 127 -9.26 -5.52 -10.22
CA LYS A 127 -9.75 -6.16 -8.99
C LYS A 127 -9.88 -5.19 -7.82
N ILE A 128 -9.29 -4.00 -7.90
CA ILE A 128 -9.30 -3.03 -6.82
C ILE A 128 -10.63 -2.26 -6.83
N HIS A 129 -11.45 -2.45 -5.82
CA HIS A 129 -12.73 -1.76 -5.62
C HIS A 129 -12.68 -0.80 -4.42
N THR A 130 -11.83 -1.06 -3.45
CA THR A 130 -11.64 -0.26 -2.25
C THR A 130 -11.15 1.15 -2.60
N PRO A 131 -11.73 2.21 -2.03
CA PRO A 131 -11.18 3.55 -2.13
C PRO A 131 -9.72 3.60 -1.70
N LEU A 132 -8.82 4.02 -2.60
CA LEU A 132 -7.38 3.98 -2.39
C LEU A 132 -6.75 5.37 -2.54
N LEU A 133 -6.13 5.83 -1.44
CA LEU A 133 -5.32 7.04 -1.43
C LEU A 133 -3.86 6.69 -1.64
N PHE A 134 -3.21 7.42 -2.54
CA PHE A 134 -1.76 7.41 -2.73
C PHE A 134 -1.13 8.64 -2.08
N LEU A 135 -0.11 8.42 -1.24
CA LEU A 135 0.73 9.46 -0.66
C LEU A 135 2.17 9.21 -1.09
N HIS A 136 2.87 10.23 -1.61
CA HIS A 136 4.24 10.05 -2.10
C HIS A 136 5.04 11.35 -2.07
N GLY A 137 6.31 11.28 -1.69
CA GLY A 137 7.25 12.40 -1.83
C GLY A 137 7.72 12.52 -3.27
N THR A 138 7.74 13.73 -3.83
CA THR A 138 8.14 13.91 -5.25
C THR A 138 9.64 13.68 -5.51
N ALA A 139 10.47 13.69 -4.47
CA ALA A 139 11.90 13.44 -4.53
C ALA A 139 12.29 12.07 -3.93
N ASP A 140 11.35 11.14 -3.87
CA ASP A 140 11.59 9.79 -3.33
C ASP A 140 12.59 9.03 -4.20
N ASN A 141 13.77 8.73 -3.61
CA ASN A 141 14.83 7.98 -4.26
C ASN A 141 14.79 6.47 -3.95
N ASN A 142 14.02 6.07 -2.94
CA ASN A 142 13.84 4.65 -2.59
C ASN A 142 12.84 3.96 -3.51
N VAL A 143 11.64 4.54 -3.57
CA VAL A 143 10.55 4.08 -4.43
C VAL A 143 10.19 5.23 -5.35
N PRO A 144 10.48 5.15 -6.64
CA PRO A 144 10.16 6.21 -7.58
C PRO A 144 8.68 6.58 -7.56
N VAL A 145 8.39 7.88 -7.59
CA VAL A 145 7.00 8.39 -7.55
C VAL A 145 6.12 7.82 -8.67
N GLY A 146 6.73 7.39 -9.75
CA GLY A 146 6.08 6.70 -10.88
C GLY A 146 5.28 5.46 -10.45
N GLU A 147 5.72 4.78 -9.39
CA GLU A 147 5.02 3.62 -8.84
C GLU A 147 3.60 3.99 -8.34
N SER A 148 3.44 5.12 -7.68
CA SER A 148 2.10 5.61 -7.30
C SER A 148 1.32 6.15 -8.50
N ILE A 149 1.98 6.87 -9.41
CA ILE A 149 1.32 7.51 -10.56
C ILE A 149 0.68 6.47 -11.48
N GLN A 150 1.39 5.37 -11.80
CA GLN A 150 0.88 4.38 -12.75
C GLN A 150 -0.36 3.64 -12.23
N LEU A 151 -0.41 3.22 -10.97
CA LEU A 151 -1.58 2.56 -10.42
C LEU A 151 -2.73 3.55 -10.18
N TYR A 152 -2.45 4.76 -9.70
CA TYR A 152 -3.45 5.82 -9.62
C TYR A 152 -4.10 6.07 -10.99
N THR A 153 -3.31 6.20 -12.05
CA THR A 153 -3.80 6.39 -13.41
C THR A 153 -4.69 5.22 -13.85
N ALA A 154 -4.28 3.99 -13.59
CA ALA A 154 -5.08 2.81 -13.90
C ALA A 154 -6.44 2.84 -13.19
N LEU A 155 -6.46 3.18 -11.89
CA LEU A 155 -7.70 3.28 -11.11
C LEU A 155 -8.61 4.42 -11.60
N LYS A 156 -8.04 5.57 -12.03
CA LYS A 156 -8.81 6.66 -12.65
C LYS A 156 -9.47 6.22 -13.96
N VAL A 157 -8.73 5.51 -14.83
CA VAL A 157 -9.26 4.96 -16.09
C VAL A 157 -10.40 3.97 -15.82
N LEU A 158 -10.28 3.18 -14.76
CA LEU A 158 -11.30 2.22 -14.34
C LEU A 158 -12.50 2.87 -13.59
N GLY A 159 -12.48 4.19 -13.37
CA GLY A 159 -13.53 4.89 -12.62
C GLY A 159 -13.61 4.52 -11.14
N ARG A 160 -12.48 4.06 -10.55
CA ARG A 160 -12.43 3.68 -9.14
C ARG A 160 -12.27 4.89 -8.23
N PRO A 161 -12.84 4.87 -7.01
CA PRO A 161 -12.62 5.92 -6.01
C PRO A 161 -11.13 5.96 -5.63
N THR A 162 -10.41 6.97 -6.07
CA THR A 162 -8.99 7.12 -5.78
C THR A 162 -8.59 8.58 -5.70
N ALA A 163 -7.59 8.88 -4.89
CA ALA A 163 -6.95 10.18 -4.80
C ALA A 163 -5.43 10.01 -4.70
N MET A 164 -4.68 11.04 -5.09
CA MET A 164 -3.23 11.07 -4.95
C MET A 164 -2.79 12.42 -4.40
N VAL A 165 -2.00 12.40 -3.34
CA VAL A 165 -1.40 13.60 -2.75
C VAL A 165 0.12 13.46 -2.81
N LEU A 166 0.74 14.32 -3.62
CA LEU A 166 2.19 14.40 -3.75
C LEU A 166 2.73 15.45 -2.78
N VAL A 167 3.77 15.09 -2.05
CA VAL A 167 4.44 15.98 -1.09
C VAL A 167 5.72 16.50 -1.72
N ASP A 168 5.67 17.72 -2.21
CA ASP A 168 6.74 18.31 -3.01
C ASP A 168 8.08 18.36 -2.28
N GLY A 169 9.16 17.96 -2.98
CA GLY A 169 10.53 17.97 -2.49
C GLY A 169 10.82 17.03 -1.32
N GLN A 170 9.87 16.18 -0.91
CA GLN A 170 10.12 15.18 0.12
C GLN A 170 10.58 13.85 -0.49
N ASP A 171 11.51 13.19 0.20
CA ASP A 171 12.02 11.87 -0.10
C ASP A 171 11.09 10.79 0.48
N HIS A 172 11.56 9.56 0.62
CA HIS A 172 10.84 8.40 1.12
C HIS A 172 10.16 8.61 2.48
N HIS A 173 10.75 9.44 3.32
CA HIS A 173 10.18 9.89 4.58
C HIS A 173 9.80 11.37 4.52
N ILE A 174 8.58 11.69 4.96
CA ILE A 174 8.15 13.09 5.09
C ILE A 174 8.72 13.63 6.39
N ILE A 175 9.83 14.37 6.31
CA ILE A 175 10.56 14.87 7.48
C ILE A 175 10.33 16.36 7.74
N ASP A 176 9.98 17.15 6.73
CA ASP A 176 9.59 18.53 6.91
C ASP A 176 8.38 18.63 7.85
N TYR A 177 8.45 19.48 8.85
CA TYR A 177 7.45 19.52 9.92
C TYR A 177 6.04 19.88 9.42
N GLU A 178 5.92 20.94 8.63
CA GLU A 178 4.60 21.41 8.17
C GLU A 178 4.00 20.44 7.15
N LYS A 179 4.82 19.93 6.24
CA LYS A 179 4.40 18.92 5.27
C LYS A 179 3.98 17.62 5.95
N ARG A 180 4.66 17.24 7.04
CA ARG A 180 4.32 16.05 7.82
C ARG A 180 2.98 16.21 8.55
N ILE A 181 2.68 17.39 9.10
CA ILE A 181 1.37 17.67 9.68
C ILE A 181 0.27 17.56 8.61
N LYS A 182 0.47 18.20 7.44
CA LYS A 182 -0.49 18.10 6.33
C LYS A 182 -0.67 16.63 5.90
N TRP A 183 0.41 15.89 5.77
CA TRP A 183 0.39 14.46 5.44
C TRP A 183 -0.41 13.63 6.46
N GLN A 184 -0.21 13.85 7.77
CA GLN A 184 -1.00 13.18 8.81
C GLN A 184 -2.48 13.56 8.74
N ASN A 185 -2.79 14.83 8.58
CA ASN A 185 -4.18 15.30 8.44
C ASN A 185 -4.85 14.69 7.21
N THR A 186 -4.13 14.51 6.12
CA THR A 186 -4.62 13.83 4.91
C THR A 186 -5.04 12.39 5.20
N ILE A 187 -4.23 11.65 5.98
CA ILE A 187 -4.56 10.28 6.41
C ILE A 187 -5.86 10.24 7.21
N PHE A 188 -5.98 11.12 8.20
CA PHE A 188 -7.18 11.17 9.04
C PHE A 188 -8.41 11.62 8.25
N ALA A 189 -8.28 12.62 7.39
CA ALA A 189 -9.37 13.10 6.53
C ALA A 189 -9.87 12.00 5.56
N TRP A 190 -8.95 11.19 4.98
CA TRP A 190 -9.34 10.05 4.14
C TRP A 190 -10.10 8.99 4.92
N PHE A 191 -9.60 8.61 6.10
CA PHE A 191 -10.30 7.63 6.94
C PHE A 191 -11.61 8.17 7.52
N SER A 192 -11.70 9.47 7.87
CA SER A 192 -12.98 10.09 8.27
C SER A 192 -14.02 9.95 7.17
N LYS A 193 -13.65 10.32 5.95
CA LYS A 193 -14.54 10.22 4.77
C LYS A 193 -15.10 8.82 4.56
N TRP A 194 -14.28 7.79 4.63
CA TRP A 194 -14.70 6.43 4.22
C TRP A 194 -15.09 5.52 5.39
N LEU A 195 -14.53 5.74 6.58
CA LEU A 195 -14.82 4.90 7.75
C LEU A 195 -15.87 5.51 8.68
N GLN A 196 -16.02 6.84 8.66
CA GLN A 196 -16.97 7.55 9.51
C GLN A 196 -18.14 8.18 8.72
N ASP A 197 -18.10 8.09 7.39
CA ASP A 197 -19.05 8.72 6.46
C ASP A 197 -19.09 10.25 6.62
N ASP A 198 -17.96 10.85 7.01
CA ASP A 198 -17.80 12.30 7.18
C ASP A 198 -16.68 12.81 6.26
N ASP A 199 -17.05 13.46 5.18
CA ASP A 199 -16.13 14.02 4.21
C ASP A 199 -15.80 15.52 4.43
N SER A 200 -16.30 16.12 5.52
CA SER A 200 -16.13 17.55 5.80
C SER A 200 -14.64 17.95 5.85
N TRP A 201 -13.83 17.18 6.57
CA TRP A 201 -12.38 17.44 6.67
C TRP A 201 -11.65 17.25 5.34
N TRP A 202 -12.01 16.22 4.57
CA TRP A 202 -11.45 16.04 3.21
C TRP A 202 -11.80 17.22 2.30
N ASN A 203 -13.04 17.67 2.33
CA ASN A 203 -13.51 18.78 1.53
C ASN A 203 -12.90 20.12 1.97
N GLU A 204 -12.65 20.34 3.26
CA GLU A 204 -11.91 21.49 3.75
C GLU A 204 -10.48 21.54 3.19
N MET A 205 -9.78 20.38 3.16
CA MET A 205 -8.40 20.30 2.68
C MET A 205 -8.28 20.34 1.14
N TYR A 206 -9.20 19.68 0.42
CA TYR A 206 -9.05 19.36 -1.01
C TYR A 206 -10.27 19.68 -1.87
N GLY A 207 -11.39 20.12 -1.30
CA GLY A 207 -12.65 20.36 -2.03
C GLY A 207 -12.61 21.40 -3.14
N ASN A 208 -11.62 22.30 -3.10
CA ASN A 208 -11.40 23.33 -4.13
C ASN A 208 -10.38 22.90 -5.22
N GLU A 209 -9.71 21.78 -5.03
CA GLU A 209 -8.78 21.24 -6.04
C GLU A 209 -9.61 20.47 -7.09
N LYS A 210 -9.57 20.91 -8.35
CA LYS A 210 -10.09 20.10 -9.47
C LYS A 210 -9.20 18.87 -9.59
N MET A 211 -9.66 17.75 -9.07
CA MET A 211 -9.01 16.47 -9.22
C MET A 211 -9.09 15.96 -10.67
#